data_4b581bf4f35f8d3f8266d2a48a3d601f
#
_entry.id   4b581bf4f35f8d3f8266d2a48a3d601f
#
_cell.length_a   1.000
_cell.length_b   1.000
_cell.length_c   1.000
_cell.angle_alpha   90.00
_cell.angle_beta   90.00
_cell.angle_gamma   90.00
#
_symmetry.space_group_name_H-M   'P 1'
#
loop_
_entity.id
_entity.type
_entity.pdbx_description
1 polymer ?
#
loop_
_entity_poly.entity_id
_entity_poly.type
_entity_poly.pdbx_seq_one_letter_code
_entity_poly.pdbx_strand_id
1 'polypeptide(L)'
;MAGFILKNMLSENGAVTRGICETNEEGYLTAVHETSNIVKTSEGAAVDNDGQLTSINAESYASMNMWGLTPEFIQTLEDGFKEFFANMGDKDILKAEYLLPIYIDELLQAGRVSVKVLDTNDKWFGVTYKEDKEYVVKSFARLIEDGGYQKELFEGLK
;
A
#
# COMPACT_ATOMS: atom_id res chain seq x y z
N MET A 1 0.10 -6.39 8.98
CA MET A 1 -0.37 -5.32 8.09
C MET A 1 -1.67 -5.74 7.41
N ALA A 2 -2.50 -4.77 6.94
CA ALA A 2 -3.57 -5.09 6.00
C ALA A 2 -2.98 -5.34 4.62
N GLY A 3 -3.30 -6.50 4.03
CA GLY A 3 -2.93 -6.90 2.68
C GLY A 3 -4.13 -6.73 1.76
N PHE A 4 -4.10 -5.72 0.93
CA PHE A 4 -5.13 -5.48 -0.07
C PHE A 4 -4.82 -6.27 -1.34
N ILE A 5 -5.84 -6.75 -2.03
CA ILE A 5 -5.64 -7.42 -3.32
C ILE A 5 -5.35 -6.38 -4.40
N LEU A 6 -4.26 -6.53 -5.14
CA LEU A 6 -3.77 -5.54 -6.11
C LEU A 6 -4.84 -5.08 -7.11
N LYS A 7 -5.64 -6.00 -7.66
CA LYS A 7 -6.73 -5.65 -8.60
C LYS A 7 -7.74 -4.66 -8.03
N ASN A 8 -7.93 -4.63 -6.70
CA ASN A 8 -8.82 -3.72 -6.00
C ASN A 8 -8.18 -2.34 -5.75
N MET A 9 -6.88 -2.20 -6.06
CA MET A 9 -6.05 -1.03 -5.79
C MET A 9 -5.66 -0.25 -7.06
N LEU A 10 -6.14 -0.70 -8.22
CA LEU A 10 -5.83 -0.09 -9.50
C LEU A 10 -6.76 1.11 -9.77
N SER A 11 -6.25 2.10 -10.51
CA SER A 11 -7.02 3.24 -10.97
C SER A 11 -7.51 3.01 -12.41
N GLU A 12 -8.72 3.49 -12.70
CA GLU A 12 -9.23 3.56 -14.08
C GLU A 12 -8.65 4.76 -14.84
N ASN A 13 -8.07 5.73 -14.13
CA ASN A 13 -7.67 7.03 -14.69
C ASN A 13 -6.16 7.16 -14.93
N GLY A 14 -5.36 6.15 -14.55
CA GLY A 14 -3.92 6.19 -14.75
C GLY A 14 -3.13 5.16 -13.96
N ALA A 15 -1.82 5.23 -14.11
CA ALA A 15 -0.90 4.35 -13.41
C ALA A 15 -0.84 4.66 -11.90
N VAL A 16 -0.55 3.64 -11.12
CA VAL A 16 -0.38 3.73 -9.67
C VAL A 16 0.96 3.14 -9.24
N THR A 17 1.47 3.56 -8.08
CA THR A 17 2.62 2.95 -7.41
C THR A 17 2.13 2.20 -6.17
N ARG A 18 2.58 0.96 -5.98
CA ARG A 18 2.18 0.10 -4.85
C ARG A 18 3.36 -0.73 -4.36
N GLY A 19 3.41 -0.94 -3.05
CA GLY A 19 4.29 -1.94 -2.46
C GLY A 19 3.70 -3.34 -2.66
N ILE A 20 4.18 -4.07 -3.65
CA ILE A 20 3.76 -5.45 -3.90
C ILE A 20 4.39 -6.36 -2.84
N CYS A 21 3.57 -7.14 -2.17
CA CYS A 21 3.96 -7.98 -1.05
C CYS A 21 4.12 -9.43 -1.45
N GLU A 22 5.20 -10.07 -0.99
CA GLU A 22 5.37 -11.52 -1.01
C GLU A 22 5.08 -12.08 0.38
N THR A 23 4.46 -13.26 0.44
CA THR A 23 4.14 -13.94 1.69
C THR A 23 4.54 -15.41 1.63
N ASN A 24 4.89 -15.98 2.79
CA ASN A 24 5.07 -17.41 2.91
C ASN A 24 3.71 -18.13 3.08
N GLU A 25 3.74 -19.47 3.12
CA GLU A 25 2.54 -20.32 3.27
C GLU A 25 1.76 -20.04 4.57
N GLU A 26 2.44 -19.54 5.59
CA GLU A 26 1.82 -19.17 6.87
C GLU A 26 1.21 -17.77 6.85
N GLY A 27 1.33 -17.02 5.72
CA GLY A 27 0.82 -15.66 5.54
C GLY A 27 1.64 -14.59 6.26
N TYR A 28 2.93 -14.84 6.51
CA TYR A 28 3.87 -13.81 6.94
C TYR A 28 4.53 -13.16 5.74
N LEU A 29 4.68 -11.85 5.82
CA LEU A 29 5.38 -11.04 4.83
C LEU A 29 6.85 -11.47 4.73
N THR A 30 7.32 -11.71 3.51
CA THR A 30 8.72 -12.06 3.23
C THR A 30 9.47 -10.98 2.48
N ALA A 31 8.76 -10.18 1.66
CA ALA A 31 9.32 -9.03 0.96
C ALA A 31 8.24 -8.01 0.60
N VAL A 32 8.67 -6.75 0.38
CA VAL A 32 7.85 -5.67 -0.19
C VAL A 32 8.61 -5.01 -1.33
N HIS A 33 8.05 -5.03 -2.51
CA HIS A 33 8.64 -4.43 -3.71
C HIS A 33 7.87 -3.19 -4.14
N GLU A 34 8.46 -2.01 -3.93
CA GLU A 34 7.87 -0.77 -4.42
C GLU A 34 7.86 -0.79 -5.96
N THR A 35 6.67 -0.88 -6.52
CA THR A 35 6.46 -1.05 -7.96
C THR A 35 5.66 0.14 -8.50
N SER A 36 6.29 0.88 -9.40
CA SER A 36 5.67 2.05 -10.06
C SER A 36 5.05 1.69 -11.39
N ASN A 37 4.26 2.61 -11.94
CA ASN A 37 3.61 2.49 -13.26
C ASN A 37 2.74 1.24 -13.42
N ILE A 38 2.08 0.81 -12.36
CA ILE A 38 1.12 -0.28 -12.45
C ILE A 38 -0.16 0.23 -13.09
N VAL A 39 -0.57 -0.40 -14.16
CA VAL A 39 -1.78 -0.08 -14.92
C VAL A 39 -2.76 -1.25 -14.91
N LYS A 40 -4.05 -0.92 -14.99
CA LYS A 40 -5.10 -1.90 -15.20
C LYS A 40 -5.13 -2.31 -16.67
N THR A 41 -5.26 -3.61 -16.94
CA THR A 41 -5.40 -4.16 -18.28
C THR A 41 -6.65 -5.04 -18.37
N SER A 42 -7.02 -5.46 -19.57
CA SER A 42 -8.12 -6.43 -19.77
C SER A 42 -7.82 -7.80 -19.16
N GLU A 43 -6.54 -8.12 -18.94
CA GLU A 43 -6.09 -9.41 -18.39
C GLU A 43 -5.74 -9.33 -16.89
N GLY A 44 -5.87 -8.12 -16.27
CA GLY A 44 -5.58 -7.90 -14.86
C GLY A 44 -4.71 -6.68 -14.61
N ALA A 45 -3.44 -6.85 -14.28
CA ALA A 45 -2.49 -5.80 -13.96
C ALA A 45 -1.17 -5.97 -14.72
N ALA A 46 -0.56 -4.85 -15.09
CA ALA A 46 0.78 -4.84 -15.70
C ALA A 46 1.57 -3.61 -15.25
N VAL A 47 2.89 -3.71 -15.29
CA VAL A 47 3.80 -2.57 -15.20
C VAL A 47 4.02 -2.03 -16.61
N ASP A 48 3.79 -0.74 -16.78
CA ASP A 48 4.04 -0.04 -18.04
C ASP A 48 5.45 0.59 -18.02
N ASN A 49 6.33 0.03 -18.84
CA ASN A 49 7.68 0.54 -19.08
C ASN A 49 7.71 1.19 -20.47
N ASP A 50 7.32 2.46 -20.54
CA ASP A 50 7.30 3.26 -21.77
C ASP A 50 6.54 2.59 -22.94
N GLY A 51 5.38 2.02 -22.64
CA GLY A 51 4.52 1.32 -23.59
C GLY A 51 4.78 -0.18 -23.71
N GLN A 52 5.80 -0.71 -23.03
CA GLN A 52 6.02 -2.15 -22.90
C GLN A 52 5.36 -2.67 -21.63
N LEU A 53 4.27 -3.40 -21.78
CA LEU A 53 3.52 -3.97 -20.66
C LEU A 53 4.14 -5.29 -20.19
N THR A 54 4.47 -5.35 -18.90
CA THR A 54 4.90 -6.59 -18.22
C THR A 54 3.81 -7.00 -17.25
N SER A 55 3.15 -8.14 -17.51
CA SER A 55 2.08 -8.67 -16.67
C SER A 55 2.57 -8.97 -15.26
N ILE A 56 1.77 -8.60 -14.24
CA ILE A 56 1.99 -8.95 -12.85
C ILE A 56 0.74 -9.61 -12.28
N ASN A 57 0.91 -10.40 -11.21
CA ASN A 57 -0.20 -11.11 -10.61
C ASN A 57 -1.16 -10.13 -9.91
N ALA A 58 -2.35 -9.97 -10.49
CA ALA A 58 -3.39 -9.08 -9.96
C ALA A 58 -3.99 -9.54 -8.61
N GLU A 59 -3.77 -10.80 -8.22
CA GLU A 59 -4.18 -11.37 -6.92
C GLU A 59 -3.09 -11.21 -5.84
N SER A 60 -1.93 -10.65 -6.15
CA SER A 60 -0.89 -10.34 -5.16
C SER A 60 -1.41 -9.38 -4.10
N TYR A 61 -0.88 -9.49 -2.90
CA TYR A 61 -1.12 -8.47 -1.88
C TYR A 61 -0.35 -7.19 -2.21
N ALA A 62 -1.00 -6.07 -1.92
CA ALA A 62 -0.41 -4.74 -2.02
C ALA A 62 -0.52 -4.01 -0.69
N SER A 63 0.55 -3.32 -0.30
CA SER A 63 0.57 -2.44 0.86
C SER A 63 -0.10 -1.11 0.53
N MET A 64 -1.02 -0.69 1.41
CA MET A 64 -1.60 0.64 1.43
C MET A 64 -1.17 1.43 2.67
N ASN A 65 0.01 1.13 3.20
CA ASN A 65 0.58 1.72 4.41
C ASN A 65 -0.33 1.59 5.65
N MET A 66 -1.14 0.53 5.70
CA MET A 66 -1.97 0.22 6.87
C MET A 66 -1.28 -0.84 7.73
N TRP A 67 -0.50 -0.37 8.71
CA TRP A 67 0.34 -1.19 9.58
C TRP A 67 -0.16 -1.15 11.02
N GLY A 68 -0.27 -2.29 11.67
CA GLY A 68 -0.35 -2.40 13.12
C GLY A 68 1.06 -2.60 13.67
N LEU A 69 1.56 -1.61 14.38
CA LEU A 69 2.93 -1.58 14.90
C LEU A 69 2.91 -1.52 16.42
N THR A 70 3.94 -2.06 17.08
CA THR A 70 4.08 -1.94 18.53
C THR A 70 4.62 -0.56 18.90
N PRO A 71 4.41 -0.09 20.15
CA PRO A 71 4.98 1.20 20.59
C PRO A 71 6.50 1.27 20.45
N GLU A 72 7.20 0.16 20.64
CA GLU A 72 8.67 0.06 20.55
C GLU A 72 9.15 0.31 19.11
N PHE A 73 8.29 0.07 18.11
CA PHE A 73 8.63 0.31 16.72
C PHE A 73 8.88 1.80 16.42
N ILE A 74 8.30 2.71 17.20
CA ILE A 74 8.54 4.15 17.08
C ILE A 74 10.02 4.47 17.29
N GLN A 75 10.65 3.84 18.29
CA GLN A 75 12.10 4.02 18.53
C GLN A 75 12.92 3.42 17.38
N THR A 76 12.54 2.24 16.90
CA THR A 76 13.18 1.61 15.73
C THR A 76 13.10 2.51 14.49
N LEU A 77 11.95 3.15 14.28
CA LEU A 77 11.72 4.07 13.17
C LEU A 77 12.57 5.35 13.30
N GLU A 78 12.66 5.90 14.51
CA GLU A 78 13.51 7.07 14.79
C GLU A 78 14.98 6.78 14.53
N ASP A 79 15.49 5.64 14.99
CA ASP A 79 16.87 5.25 14.80
C ASP A 79 17.17 4.99 13.31
N GLY A 80 16.29 4.28 12.60
CA GLY A 80 16.41 4.07 11.17
C GLY A 80 16.35 5.37 10.36
N PHE A 81 15.53 6.34 10.77
CA PHE A 81 15.50 7.66 10.14
C PHE A 81 16.84 8.42 10.29
N LYS A 82 17.47 8.34 11.48
CA LYS A 82 18.80 8.93 11.71
C LYS A 82 19.85 8.30 10.79
N GLU A 83 19.83 6.96 10.65
CA GLU A 83 20.73 6.23 9.76
C GLU A 83 20.48 6.58 8.29
N PHE A 84 19.22 6.62 7.87
CA PHE A 84 18.81 7.05 6.52
C PHE A 84 19.37 8.43 6.21
N PHE A 85 19.20 9.39 7.12
CA PHE A 85 19.66 10.76 6.93
C PHE A 85 21.18 10.86 6.89
N ALA A 86 21.89 10.13 7.76
CA ALA A 86 23.34 10.10 7.80
C ALA A 86 23.95 9.49 6.52
N ASN A 87 23.29 8.53 5.91
CA ASN A 87 23.74 7.81 4.73
C ASN A 87 23.24 8.41 3.39
N MET A 88 22.54 9.53 3.44
CA MET A 88 21.93 10.13 2.25
C MET A 88 22.94 10.64 1.23
N GLY A 89 24.16 11.04 1.69
CA GLY A 89 25.24 11.51 0.81
C GLY A 89 24.84 12.73 -0.02
N ASP A 90 25.17 12.69 -1.32
CA ASP A 90 24.88 13.75 -2.29
C ASP A 90 23.48 13.67 -2.92
N LYS A 91 22.59 12.80 -2.39
CA LYS A 91 21.20 12.73 -2.87
C LYS A 91 20.50 14.07 -2.65
N ASP A 92 19.59 14.41 -3.59
CA ASP A 92 18.77 15.61 -3.45
C ASP A 92 17.88 15.50 -2.20
N ILE A 93 18.29 16.20 -1.15
CA ILE A 93 17.62 16.19 0.16
C ILE A 93 16.13 16.59 0.08
N LEU A 94 15.77 17.39 -0.94
CA LEU A 94 14.38 17.83 -1.15
C LEU A 94 13.50 16.75 -1.80
N LYS A 95 14.11 15.69 -2.32
CA LYS A 95 13.41 14.57 -2.99
C LYS A 95 13.63 13.22 -2.33
N ALA A 96 14.51 13.18 -1.33
CA ALA A 96 14.75 11.93 -0.61
C ALA A 96 13.54 11.57 0.25
N GLU A 97 13.10 10.33 0.17
CA GLU A 97 11.95 9.80 0.90
C GLU A 97 12.39 8.62 1.77
N TYR A 98 12.02 8.65 3.05
CA TYR A 98 12.16 7.53 3.97
C TYR A 98 10.85 6.73 3.97
N LEU A 99 10.79 5.74 3.07
CA LEU A 99 9.57 4.99 2.81
C LEU A 99 9.39 3.86 3.82
N LEU A 100 8.32 3.91 4.59
CA LEU A 100 8.00 2.92 5.62
C LEU A 100 7.98 1.47 5.09
N PRO A 101 7.39 1.14 3.92
CA PRO A 101 7.44 -0.22 3.40
C PRO A 101 8.86 -0.71 3.11
N ILE A 102 9.73 0.14 2.58
CA ILE A 102 11.13 -0.20 2.30
C ILE A 102 11.89 -0.47 3.60
N TYR A 103 11.72 0.39 4.60
CA TYR A 103 12.37 0.19 5.89
C TYR A 103 11.89 -1.10 6.59
N ILE A 104 10.60 -1.40 6.52
CA ILE A 104 10.07 -2.66 7.05
C ILE A 104 10.68 -3.86 6.30
N ASP A 105 10.83 -3.77 4.97
CA ASP A 105 11.50 -4.81 4.19
C ASP A 105 12.96 -5.01 4.62
N GLU A 106 13.73 -3.93 4.81
CA GLU A 106 15.09 -4.00 5.34
C GLU A 106 15.15 -4.71 6.70
N LEU A 107 14.20 -4.43 7.60
CA LEU A 107 14.10 -5.07 8.91
C LEU A 107 13.69 -6.56 8.79
N LEU A 108 12.84 -6.91 7.83
CA LEU A 108 12.46 -8.30 7.52
C LEU A 108 13.68 -9.09 7.03
N GLN A 109 14.42 -8.55 6.06
CA GLN A 109 15.63 -9.18 5.51
C GLN A 109 16.72 -9.36 6.57
N ALA A 110 16.80 -8.42 7.51
CA ALA A 110 17.70 -8.51 8.68
C ALA A 110 17.20 -9.46 9.78
N GLY A 111 16.01 -10.07 9.64
CA GLY A 111 15.42 -10.94 10.65
C GLY A 111 15.02 -10.24 11.96
N ARG A 112 14.88 -8.92 11.94
CA ARG A 112 14.59 -8.09 13.13
C ARG A 112 13.10 -7.98 13.43
N VAL A 113 12.23 -8.18 12.44
CA VAL A 113 10.77 -8.11 12.58
C VAL A 113 10.11 -9.27 11.85
N SER A 114 8.87 -9.55 12.24
CA SER A 114 7.95 -10.40 11.49
C SER A 114 6.63 -9.64 11.31
N VAL A 115 6.01 -9.78 10.16
CA VAL A 115 4.76 -9.10 9.85
C VAL A 115 3.74 -10.11 9.35
N LYS A 116 2.65 -10.28 10.09
CA LYS A 116 1.49 -11.05 9.62
C LYS A 116 0.68 -10.21 8.65
N VAL A 117 0.41 -10.76 7.48
CA VAL A 117 -0.51 -10.15 6.50
C VAL A 117 -1.93 -10.62 6.81
N LEU A 118 -2.83 -9.66 6.99
CA LEU A 118 -4.25 -9.88 7.18
C LEU A 118 -4.94 -9.43 5.90
N ASP A 119 -5.45 -10.39 5.16
CA ASP A 119 -6.11 -10.13 3.87
C ASP A 119 -7.41 -9.35 4.03
N THR A 120 -7.66 -8.45 3.09
CA THR A 120 -8.92 -7.75 2.96
C THR A 120 -9.36 -7.73 1.49
N ASN A 121 -10.66 -7.92 1.28
CA ASN A 121 -11.30 -7.81 -0.03
C ASN A 121 -11.81 -6.40 -0.32
N ASP A 122 -11.53 -5.44 0.56
CA ASP A 122 -11.97 -4.07 0.40
C ASP A 122 -11.39 -3.46 -0.87
N LYS A 123 -12.17 -2.57 -1.45
CA LYS A 123 -11.72 -1.70 -2.54
C LYS A 123 -11.14 -0.42 -1.97
N TRP A 124 -10.05 0.01 -2.55
CA TRP A 124 -9.53 1.32 -2.27
C TRP A 124 -10.26 2.39 -3.09
N PHE A 125 -10.62 3.48 -2.43
CA PHE A 125 -11.19 4.66 -3.06
C PHE A 125 -10.32 5.87 -2.74
N GLY A 126 -9.55 6.32 -3.72
CA GLY A 126 -8.69 7.49 -3.56
C GLY A 126 -9.10 8.64 -4.45
N VAL A 127 -8.87 9.86 -3.97
CA VAL A 127 -9.02 11.07 -4.77
C VAL A 127 -7.63 11.54 -5.16
N THR A 128 -7.07 10.93 -6.20
CA THR A 128 -5.77 11.33 -6.77
C THR A 128 -5.98 12.44 -7.81
N TYR A 129 -7.04 12.32 -8.57
CA TYR A 129 -7.47 13.29 -9.59
C TYR A 129 -8.82 13.90 -9.19
N LYS A 130 -9.08 15.12 -9.66
CA LYS A 130 -10.34 15.81 -9.38
C LYS A 130 -11.57 15.02 -9.85
N GLU A 131 -11.40 14.29 -10.93
CA GLU A 131 -12.42 13.43 -11.56
C GLU A 131 -12.80 12.24 -10.69
N ASP A 132 -11.90 11.76 -9.84
CA ASP A 132 -12.16 10.63 -8.94
C ASP A 132 -13.22 10.96 -7.88
N LYS A 133 -13.37 12.24 -7.50
CA LYS A 133 -14.23 12.68 -6.39
C LYS A 133 -15.67 12.19 -6.53
N GLU A 134 -16.25 12.33 -7.72
CA GLU A 134 -17.65 11.95 -7.93
C GLU A 134 -17.85 10.44 -7.79
N TYR A 135 -16.92 9.65 -8.34
CA TYR A 135 -16.91 8.20 -8.21
C TYR A 135 -16.75 7.76 -6.76
N VAL A 136 -15.84 8.37 -6.01
CA VAL A 136 -15.60 8.06 -4.60
C VAL A 136 -16.84 8.35 -3.76
N VAL A 137 -17.48 9.53 -3.94
CA VAL A 137 -18.70 9.90 -3.22
C VAL A 137 -19.83 8.89 -3.48
N LYS A 138 -20.05 8.51 -4.75
CA LYS A 138 -21.07 7.51 -5.12
C LYS A 138 -20.76 6.12 -4.54
N SER A 139 -19.48 5.74 -4.50
CA SER A 139 -19.05 4.46 -3.97
C SER A 139 -19.29 4.36 -2.46
N PHE A 140 -18.93 5.41 -1.70
CA PHE A 140 -19.21 5.44 -0.26
C PHE A 140 -20.70 5.50 0.06
N ALA A 141 -21.50 6.26 -0.73
CA ALA A 141 -22.95 6.26 -0.57
C ALA A 141 -23.53 4.85 -0.72
N ARG A 142 -23.06 4.08 -1.73
CA ARG A 142 -23.48 2.68 -1.93
C ARG A 142 -23.05 1.78 -0.78
N LEU A 143 -21.80 1.92 -0.27
CA LEU A 143 -21.35 1.14 0.87
C LEU A 143 -22.18 1.38 2.14
N ILE A 144 -22.69 2.61 2.33
CA ILE A 144 -23.60 2.94 3.42
C ILE A 144 -24.99 2.30 3.17
N GLU A 145 -25.52 2.37 1.95
CA GLU A 145 -26.79 1.74 1.56
C GLU A 145 -26.75 0.22 1.73
N ASP A 146 -25.64 -0.41 1.38
CA ASP A 146 -25.40 -1.85 1.50
C ASP A 146 -25.09 -2.29 2.95
N GLY A 147 -25.00 -1.36 3.90
CA GLY A 147 -24.74 -1.63 5.32
C GLY A 147 -23.27 -1.91 5.65
N GLY A 148 -22.32 -1.66 4.72
CA GLY A 148 -20.88 -1.78 4.97
C GLY A 148 -20.34 -0.69 5.91
N TYR A 149 -20.96 0.48 5.91
CA TYR A 149 -20.70 1.58 6.85
C TYR A 149 -22.01 2.09 7.44
N GLN A 150 -21.93 2.54 8.70
CA GLN A 150 -23.05 3.25 9.34
C GLN A 150 -23.17 4.64 8.75
N LYS A 151 -24.41 5.14 8.63
CA LYS A 151 -24.69 6.50 8.13
C LYS A 151 -24.04 7.56 9.01
N GLU A 152 -24.11 7.35 10.32
CA GLU A 152 -23.44 8.18 11.32
C GLU A 152 -22.18 7.45 11.81
N LEU A 153 -21.05 7.72 11.19
CA LEU A 153 -19.79 6.97 11.37
C LEU A 153 -19.35 6.86 12.84
N PHE A 154 -19.69 7.85 13.69
CA PHE A 154 -19.26 7.94 15.08
C PHE A 154 -20.36 7.57 16.09
N GLU A 155 -21.52 7.09 15.66
CA GLU A 155 -22.66 6.81 16.56
C GLU A 155 -22.32 5.77 17.64
N GLY A 156 -21.40 4.85 17.38
CA GLY A 156 -20.95 3.79 18.30
C GLY A 156 -19.74 4.14 19.17
N LEU A 157 -19.18 5.35 19.07
CA LEU A 157 -17.94 5.75 19.77
C LEU A 157 -18.21 6.59 21.04
N LYS A 158 -19.33 6.39 21.73
CA LYS A 158 -19.67 7.06 23.00
C LYS A 158 -19.20 6.24 24.19
#